data_85cbc6ba4625a38010fe62ac46353ab0
#
_entry.id   85cbc6ba4625a38010fe62ac46353ab0
#
_cell.length_a   1.000
_cell.length_b   1.000
_cell.length_c   1.000
_cell.angle_alpha   90.00
_cell.angle_beta   90.00
_cell.angle_gamma   90.00
#
_symmetry.space_group_name_H-M   'P 1'
#
loop_
_entity.id
_entity.type
_entity.pdbx_description
1 polymer ?
#
loop_
_entity_poly.entity_id
_entity_poly.type
_entity_poly.pdbx_seq_one_letter_code
_entity_poly.pdbx_strand_id
1 'polypeptide(L)'
;MTDIATDAPRAHARIIYLGPVSPHWEVYGEYGERTVLEEFRTRVLARLVLLTRDDPQFRRNRERIVRDAERERISIEWDLGYAESD
;
A
#
# COMPACT_ATOMS: atom_id res chain seq x y z
N MET A 1 -9.00 -3.59 27.93
CA MET A 1 -8.24 -4.28 27.72
C MET A 1 -8.27 -4.92 26.45
N THR A 2 -9.22 -5.42 26.07
CA THR A 2 -9.32 -6.05 24.81
C THR A 2 -9.24 -5.09 23.67
N ASP A 3 -9.34 -3.82 23.94
CA ASP A 3 -9.30 -2.86 22.88
C ASP A 3 -8.00 -2.86 22.11
N ILE A 4 -6.92 -3.15 22.79
CA ILE A 4 -5.64 -3.18 22.14
C ILE A 4 -5.59 -4.27 21.08
N ALA A 5 -6.10 -5.43 21.43
CA ALA A 5 -6.12 -6.54 20.49
C ALA A 5 -7.03 -6.22 19.30
N THR A 6 -8.13 -5.54 19.56
CA THR A 6 -9.08 -5.20 18.53
C THR A 6 -8.49 -4.26 17.52
N ASP A 7 -7.60 -3.37 17.99
CA ASP A 7 -7.01 -2.38 17.09
C ASP A 7 -5.78 -2.89 16.37
N ALA A 8 -5.31 -4.06 16.69
CA ALA A 8 -4.13 -4.59 16.03
C ALA A 8 -4.40 -4.81 14.55
N PRO A 9 -3.45 -4.50 13.68
CA PRO A 9 -3.64 -4.75 12.25
C PRO A 9 -3.74 -6.23 11.95
N ARG A 10 -4.55 -6.56 10.97
CA ARG A 10 -4.68 -7.94 10.54
C ARG A 10 -3.52 -8.34 9.65
N ALA A 11 -2.89 -7.36 9.01
CA ALA A 11 -1.82 -7.61 8.06
C ALA A 11 -0.98 -6.37 7.94
N HIS A 12 0.20 -6.53 7.38
CA HIS A 12 1.10 -5.41 7.13
C HIS A 12 1.66 -5.56 5.72
N ALA A 13 1.61 -4.49 4.95
CA ALA A 13 2.08 -4.50 3.58
C ALA A 13 2.98 -3.30 3.33
N ARG A 14 3.91 -3.46 2.42
CA ARG A 14 4.79 -2.39 2.00
C ARG A 14 4.53 -2.12 0.53
N ILE A 15 4.32 -0.85 0.19
CA ILE A 15 4.04 -0.42 -1.18
C ILE A 15 5.27 0.31 -1.69
N ILE A 16 5.90 -0.23 -2.72
CA ILE A 16 7.20 0.22 -3.18
C ILE A 16 7.10 0.78 -4.58
N TYR A 17 7.68 1.96 -4.79
CA TYR A 17 7.76 2.56 -6.10
C TYR A 17 9.02 2.07 -6.80
N LEU A 18 8.86 1.49 -7.96
CA LEU A 18 9.98 0.93 -8.71
C LEU A 18 10.45 1.83 -9.84
N GLY A 19 9.85 3.00 -9.93
CA GLY A 19 10.28 3.95 -10.93
C GLY A 19 9.47 3.90 -12.20
N PRO A 20 9.87 4.67 -13.22
CA PRO A 20 9.08 4.80 -14.43
C PRO A 20 9.14 3.60 -15.36
N VAL A 21 9.92 2.59 -15.00
CA VAL A 21 10.01 1.37 -15.80
C VAL A 21 8.99 0.38 -15.28
N SER A 22 8.37 -0.39 -16.15
CA SER A 22 7.35 -1.35 -15.75
C SER A 22 7.97 -2.55 -15.07
N PRO A 23 7.34 -3.05 -13.97
CA PRO A 23 6.20 -2.46 -13.30
C PRO A 23 6.63 -1.27 -12.47
N HIS A 24 5.73 -0.31 -12.33
CA HIS A 24 6.05 0.90 -11.56
C HIS A 24 6.00 0.65 -10.06
N TRP A 25 5.17 -0.25 -9.65
CA TRP A 25 4.85 -0.42 -8.24
C TRP A 25 4.84 -1.89 -7.85
N GLU A 26 5.18 -2.14 -6.59
CA GLU A 26 5.14 -3.49 -6.05
C GLU A 26 4.53 -3.41 -4.66
N VAL A 27 3.81 -4.45 -4.27
CA VAL A 27 3.22 -4.54 -2.94
C VAL A 27 3.69 -5.81 -2.30
N TYR A 28 4.37 -5.69 -1.15
CA TYR A 28 4.83 -6.85 -0.40
C TYR A 28 3.99 -7.02 0.85
N GLY A 29 3.41 -8.18 1.05
CA GLY A 29 2.77 -8.51 2.31
C GLY A 29 3.83 -9.02 3.25
N GLU A 30 4.07 -8.29 4.33
CA GLU A 30 5.11 -8.68 5.26
C GLU A 30 4.61 -9.64 6.31
N TYR A 31 3.38 -9.50 6.74
CA TYR A 31 2.76 -10.49 7.61
C TYR A 31 1.25 -10.31 7.58
N GLY A 32 0.54 -11.36 7.98
CA GLY A 32 -0.90 -11.30 8.04
C GLY A 32 -1.55 -12.37 7.17
N GLU A 33 -2.86 -12.26 7.04
CA GLU A 33 -3.63 -13.23 6.29
C GLU A 33 -3.33 -13.13 4.80
N ARG A 34 -2.97 -14.26 4.22
CA ARG A 34 -2.56 -14.28 2.83
C ARG A 34 -3.66 -13.78 1.89
N THR A 35 -4.87 -14.25 2.07
CA THR A 35 -5.96 -13.85 1.19
C THR A 35 -6.20 -12.36 1.25
N VAL A 36 -6.18 -11.81 2.46
CA VAL A 36 -6.36 -10.38 2.65
C VAL A 36 -5.27 -9.60 1.91
N LEU A 37 -4.04 -10.07 2.05
CA LEU A 37 -2.91 -9.39 1.42
C LEU A 37 -2.97 -9.48 -0.10
N GLU A 38 -3.37 -10.62 -0.64
CA GLU A 38 -3.46 -10.77 -2.08
C GLU A 38 -4.54 -9.89 -2.68
N GLU A 39 -5.67 -9.81 -2.02
CA GLU A 39 -6.74 -8.96 -2.51
C GLU A 39 -6.35 -7.49 -2.41
N PHE A 40 -5.71 -7.13 -1.32
CA PHE A 40 -5.27 -5.76 -1.14
C PHE A 40 -4.23 -5.40 -2.20
N ARG A 41 -3.28 -6.30 -2.44
CA ARG A 41 -2.25 -6.07 -3.44
C ARG A 41 -2.87 -5.82 -4.81
N THR A 42 -3.84 -6.62 -5.17
CA THR A 42 -4.49 -6.48 -6.47
C THR A 42 -5.16 -5.10 -6.59
N ARG A 43 -5.86 -4.68 -5.54
CA ARG A 43 -6.53 -3.38 -5.58
C ARG A 43 -5.53 -2.24 -5.64
N VAL A 44 -4.45 -2.32 -4.88
CA VAL A 44 -3.44 -1.27 -4.88
C VAL A 44 -2.78 -1.15 -6.24
N LEU A 45 -2.36 -2.27 -6.80
CA LEU A 45 -1.69 -2.22 -8.09
C LEU A 45 -2.60 -1.72 -9.19
N ALA A 46 -3.89 -2.06 -9.12
CA ALA A 46 -4.83 -1.55 -10.11
C ALA A 46 -4.97 -0.04 -10.04
N ARG A 47 -4.85 0.52 -8.84
CA ARG A 47 -4.97 1.96 -8.68
C ARG A 47 -3.70 2.71 -9.03
N LEU A 48 -2.56 2.03 -9.03
CA LEU A 48 -1.28 2.70 -9.25
C LEU A 48 -0.66 2.38 -10.60
N VAL A 49 -1.33 1.56 -11.40
CA VAL A 49 -0.75 1.14 -12.66
C VAL A 49 -0.47 2.36 -13.53
N LEU A 50 0.73 2.40 -14.11
CA LEU A 50 1.16 3.45 -15.03
C LEU A 50 1.26 4.84 -14.41
N LEU A 51 1.19 4.93 -13.10
CA LEU A 51 1.34 6.24 -12.45
C LEU A 51 2.74 6.34 -11.86
N THR A 52 3.36 7.50 -12.03
CA THR A 52 4.58 7.77 -11.30
C THR A 52 4.21 8.41 -9.97
N ARG A 53 5.14 8.39 -9.04
CA ARG A 53 4.87 8.97 -7.72
C ARG A 53 4.62 10.47 -7.79
N ASP A 54 5.03 11.13 -8.88
CA ASP A 54 4.84 12.56 -9.03
C ASP A 54 3.52 12.92 -9.72
N ASP A 55 2.80 11.93 -10.19
CA ASP A 55 1.54 12.16 -10.88
C ASP A 55 0.49 12.66 -9.89
N PRO A 56 -0.23 13.73 -10.21
CA PRO A 56 -1.30 14.20 -9.32
C PRO A 56 -2.35 13.12 -9.05
N GLN A 57 -2.58 12.23 -10.00
CA GLN A 57 -3.52 11.15 -9.81
C GLN A 57 -3.01 10.16 -8.75
N PHE A 58 -1.69 10.00 -8.65
CA PHE A 58 -1.13 9.15 -7.62
C PHE A 58 -1.55 9.66 -6.22
N ARG A 59 -1.48 10.97 -6.02
CA ARG A 59 -1.84 11.52 -4.72
C ARG A 59 -3.28 11.21 -4.36
N ARG A 60 -4.17 11.35 -5.32
CA ARG A 60 -5.58 11.06 -5.08
C ARG A 60 -5.80 9.58 -4.81
N ASN A 61 -5.14 8.73 -5.59
CA ASN A 61 -5.31 7.30 -5.40
C ASN A 61 -4.67 6.82 -4.11
N ARG A 62 -3.60 7.47 -3.69
CA ARG A 62 -2.96 7.14 -2.43
C ARG A 62 -3.94 7.31 -1.26
N GLU A 63 -4.72 8.38 -1.29
CA GLU A 63 -5.69 8.59 -0.22
C GLU A 63 -6.72 7.48 -0.19
N ARG A 64 -7.15 7.02 -1.34
CA ARG A 64 -8.09 5.91 -1.40
C ARG A 64 -7.48 4.63 -0.88
N ILE A 65 -6.23 4.40 -1.20
CA ILE A 65 -5.53 3.22 -0.73
C ILE A 65 -5.41 3.24 0.79
N VAL A 66 -5.09 4.40 1.35
CA VAL A 66 -4.98 4.53 2.80
C VAL A 66 -6.31 4.25 3.46
N ARG A 67 -7.40 4.79 2.93
CA ARG A 67 -8.71 4.54 3.50
C ARG A 67 -9.09 3.07 3.41
N ASP A 68 -8.77 2.45 2.28
CA ASP A 68 -9.06 1.05 2.09
C ASP A 68 -8.30 0.20 3.10
N ALA A 69 -7.03 0.55 3.31
CA ALA A 69 -6.20 -0.16 4.26
C ALA A 69 -6.75 -0.02 5.68
N GLU A 70 -7.19 1.17 6.04
CA GLU A 70 -7.74 1.40 7.36
C GLU A 70 -9.02 0.59 7.57
N ARG A 71 -9.86 0.56 6.56
CA ARG A 71 -11.10 -0.20 6.64
C ARG A 71 -10.83 -1.68 6.81
N GLU A 72 -9.81 -2.18 6.14
CA GLU A 72 -9.45 -3.59 6.19
C GLU A 72 -8.54 -3.91 7.37
N ARG A 73 -8.14 -2.91 8.12
CA ARG A 73 -7.21 -3.07 9.24
C ARG A 73 -5.87 -3.61 8.77
N ILE A 74 -5.40 -3.07 7.66
CA ILE A 74 -4.09 -3.40 7.12
C ILE A 74 -3.17 -2.21 7.39
N SER A 75 -2.04 -2.49 8.03
CA SER A 75 -1.02 -1.48 8.23
C SER A 75 -0.21 -1.38 6.95
N ILE A 76 0.06 -0.18 6.48
CA ILE A 76 0.83 -0.03 5.25
C ILE A 76 2.01 0.88 5.46
N GLU A 77 3.04 0.65 4.66
CA GLU A 77 4.23 1.44 4.66
C GLU A 77 4.53 1.82 3.22
N TRP A 78 4.82 3.09 2.99
CA TRP A 78 5.14 3.57 1.64
C TRP A 78 6.63 3.69 1.49
N ASP A 79 7.14 3.13 0.39
CA ASP A 79 8.55 3.24 0.07
C ASP A 79 8.61 3.88 -1.32
N LEU A 80 8.76 5.19 -1.35
CA LEU A 80 8.69 5.93 -2.60
C LEU A 80 10.05 6.09 -3.26
N GLY A 81 11.04 5.41 -2.73
CA GLY A 81 12.33 5.37 -3.39
C GLY A 81 13.29 6.39 -2.84
N TYR A 82 14.49 6.29 -3.35
CA TYR A 82 15.57 7.11 -2.82
C TYR A 82 15.35 8.61 -2.98
N ALA A 83 14.49 9.00 -3.87
CA ALA A 83 14.23 10.42 -4.03
C ALA A 83 13.64 11.03 -2.79
N GLU A 84 13.08 10.19 -1.94
CA GLU A 84 12.56 10.67 -0.68
C GLU A 84 13.63 11.22 0.22
N SER A 85 14.82 10.75 0.06
CA SER A 85 15.87 11.13 0.97
C SER A 85 16.48 12.48 0.62
N ASP A 86 16.07 13.08 -0.41
CA ASP A 86 16.57 14.43 -0.73
C ASP A 86 15.92 15.51 0.14
#